data_b5c387807bd95fa8bb57e306ca517734
#
_entry.id   b5c387807bd95fa8bb57e306ca517734
#
_cell.length_a   1.000
_cell.length_b   1.000
_cell.length_c   1.000
_cell.angle_alpha   90.00
_cell.angle_beta   90.00
_cell.angle_gamma   90.00
#
_symmetry.space_group_name_H-M   'P 1'
#
loop_
_entity.id
_entity.type
_entity.pdbx_description
1 polymer ?
#
loop_
_entity_poly.entity_id
_entity_poly.type
_entity_poly.pdbx_seq_one_letter_code
_entity_poly.pdbx_strand_id
1 'polypeptide(L)'
;MAKKILATLDDQGLKAMDYFFSGHRTMMFREKIETPDEMKGLTLRVTPSPALEDWYRSLGVNPESISLPDVYQSAQTGVIDGMEMDLDAAITSNFNEVTGYGALTNHMVWPAVMIINKKRFEDMSEDDQKIIEESMAVASEYATMQRASQEEEFKKTLEDRGMELYEIDTALFKPHMKEFDKKYKEMDPLIKEFIETFRK
;
A
#
# COMPACT_ATOMS: atom_id res chain seq x y z
N MET A 1 2.37 -1.98 -19.47
CA MET A 1 1.40 -1.46 -18.48
C MET A 1 2.04 -0.45 -17.52
N ALA A 2 3.01 -0.81 -16.69
CA ALA A 2 3.66 0.08 -15.71
C ALA A 2 4.07 1.43 -16.30
N LYS A 3 4.81 1.44 -17.41
CA LYS A 3 5.22 2.69 -18.08
C LYS A 3 4.05 3.56 -18.56
N LYS A 4 2.91 2.97 -18.94
CA LYS A 4 1.71 3.74 -19.32
C LYS A 4 1.13 4.47 -18.10
N ILE A 5 1.13 3.82 -16.92
CA ILE A 5 0.64 4.44 -15.69
C ILE A 5 1.57 5.56 -15.25
N LEU A 6 2.90 5.34 -15.29
CA LEU A 6 3.87 6.39 -14.98
C LEU A 6 3.70 7.64 -15.86
N ALA A 7 3.44 7.43 -17.17
CA ALA A 7 3.28 8.53 -18.11
C ALA A 7 2.07 9.44 -17.81
N THR A 8 1.07 8.97 -17.04
CA THR A 8 -0.07 9.83 -16.64
C THR A 8 0.33 10.97 -15.71
N LEU A 9 1.48 10.87 -15.05
CA LEU A 9 1.99 11.92 -14.19
C LEU A 9 2.60 13.11 -14.95
N ASP A 10 2.90 12.90 -16.24
CA ASP A 10 3.46 13.94 -17.12
C ASP A 10 2.52 15.14 -17.26
N ASP A 11 1.21 14.90 -17.29
CA ASP A 11 0.19 15.96 -17.37
C ASP A 11 0.09 16.79 -16.08
N GLN A 12 0.64 16.25 -14.98
CA GLN A 12 0.70 16.92 -13.68
C GLN A 12 2.04 17.65 -13.44
N GLY A 13 2.89 17.72 -14.47
CA GLY A 13 4.21 18.35 -14.38
C GLY A 13 5.25 17.52 -13.63
N LEU A 14 5.01 16.20 -13.51
CA LEU A 14 5.90 15.25 -12.86
C LEU A 14 6.46 14.26 -13.89
N LYS A 15 7.76 14.09 -13.92
CA LYS A 15 8.42 12.98 -14.62
C LYS A 15 8.55 11.82 -13.66
N ALA A 16 7.79 10.75 -13.89
CA ALA A 16 7.95 9.51 -13.15
C ALA A 16 9.07 8.67 -13.77
N MET A 17 9.96 8.16 -12.92
CA MET A 17 11.14 7.42 -13.34
C MET A 17 10.88 5.92 -13.34
N ASP A 18 10.61 5.36 -12.16
CA ASP A 18 10.42 3.93 -12.00
C ASP A 18 9.61 3.63 -10.74
N TYR A 19 9.21 2.35 -10.61
CA TYR A 19 8.57 1.79 -9.41
C TYR A 19 9.57 0.99 -8.60
N PHE A 20 9.36 0.95 -7.29
CA PHE A 20 9.96 -0.09 -6.46
C PHE A 20 8.94 -0.66 -5.48
N PHE A 21 9.17 -1.89 -5.07
CA PHE A 21 8.38 -2.58 -4.07
C PHE A 21 8.68 -2.02 -2.69
N SER A 22 7.66 -1.50 -2.00
CA SER A 22 7.81 -0.96 -0.64
C SER A 22 7.33 -1.93 0.44
N GLY A 23 6.51 -2.92 0.10
CA GLY A 23 6.04 -3.96 1.01
C GLY A 23 4.68 -4.51 0.60
N HIS A 24 4.27 -5.60 1.22
CA HIS A 24 2.89 -6.07 1.18
C HIS A 24 2.07 -5.40 2.28
N ARG A 25 0.82 -5.07 1.96
CA ARG A 25 -0.08 -4.50 2.97
C ARG A 25 -0.68 -5.59 3.84
N THR A 26 -0.58 -5.37 5.14
CA THR A 26 -1.11 -6.19 6.22
C THR A 26 -2.18 -5.39 6.94
N MET A 27 -3.23 -6.04 7.40
CA MET A 27 -4.23 -5.39 8.27
C MET A 27 -3.86 -5.65 9.72
N MET A 28 -3.75 -4.58 10.51
CA MET A 28 -3.36 -4.64 11.91
C MET A 28 -4.52 -4.19 12.81
N PHE A 29 -4.79 -4.94 13.87
CA PHE A 29 -5.95 -4.75 14.73
C PHE A 29 -5.58 -4.77 16.21
N ARG A 30 -6.43 -4.18 17.05
CA ARG A 30 -6.35 -4.29 18.51
C ARG A 30 -6.89 -5.61 19.02
N GLU A 31 -7.90 -6.15 18.35
CA GLU A 31 -8.51 -7.46 18.60
C GLU A 31 -8.32 -8.36 17.38
N LYS A 32 -8.25 -9.67 17.56
CA LYS A 32 -8.06 -10.60 16.45
C LYS A 32 -9.29 -10.65 15.54
N ILE A 33 -9.08 -10.44 14.25
CA ILE A 33 -10.11 -10.43 13.21
C ILE A 33 -9.77 -11.51 12.19
N GLU A 34 -10.64 -12.51 12.04
CA GLU A 34 -10.39 -13.68 11.18
C GLU A 34 -11.22 -13.66 9.87
N THR A 35 -12.25 -12.82 9.80
CA THR A 35 -13.15 -12.75 8.65
C THR A 35 -13.50 -11.30 8.26
N PRO A 36 -13.85 -11.03 6.99
CA PRO A 36 -14.35 -9.72 6.59
C PRO A 36 -15.63 -9.30 7.34
N ASP A 37 -16.45 -10.25 7.75
CA ASP A 37 -17.70 -9.95 8.47
C ASP A 37 -17.42 -9.34 9.86
N GLU A 38 -16.34 -9.74 10.50
CA GLU A 38 -15.91 -9.18 11.79
C GLU A 38 -15.32 -7.76 11.66
N MET A 39 -14.96 -7.35 10.45
CA MET A 39 -14.50 -5.97 10.19
C MET A 39 -15.63 -4.96 10.17
N LYS A 40 -16.90 -5.41 10.03
CA LYS A 40 -18.05 -4.51 9.87
C LYS A 40 -18.22 -3.59 11.08
N GLY A 41 -18.26 -2.29 10.78
CA GLY A 41 -18.42 -1.25 11.79
C GLY A 41 -17.13 -0.81 12.49
N LEU A 42 -16.01 -1.51 12.27
CA LEU A 42 -14.72 -1.06 12.78
C LEU A 42 -14.28 0.23 12.09
N THR A 43 -13.59 1.08 12.81
CA THR A 43 -12.93 2.27 12.29
C THR A 43 -11.48 1.93 12.00
N LEU A 44 -11.11 1.87 10.71
CA LEU A 44 -9.75 1.55 10.31
C LEU A 44 -9.06 2.76 9.67
N ARG A 45 -7.85 3.02 10.10
CA ARG A 45 -7.01 3.99 9.39
C ARG A 45 -6.60 3.44 8.04
N VAL A 46 -6.78 4.25 7.03
CA VAL A 46 -6.25 4.01 5.69
C VAL A 46 -5.31 5.12 5.26
N THR A 47 -4.38 4.81 4.38
CA THR A 47 -3.60 5.85 3.69
C THR A 47 -4.56 6.71 2.87
N PRO A 48 -4.46 8.04 2.87
CA PRO A 48 -5.37 8.92 2.13
C PRO A 48 -5.41 8.56 0.64
N SER A 49 -6.46 7.85 0.23
CA SER A 49 -6.68 7.40 -1.14
C SER A 49 -8.16 7.04 -1.34
N PRO A 50 -8.85 7.65 -2.32
CA PRO A 50 -10.23 7.29 -2.62
C PRO A 50 -10.43 5.80 -2.91
N ALA A 51 -9.46 5.15 -3.57
CA ALA A 51 -9.53 3.73 -3.86
C ALA A 51 -9.45 2.87 -2.59
N LEU A 52 -8.61 3.22 -1.63
CA LEU A 52 -8.54 2.52 -0.35
C LEU A 52 -9.80 2.73 0.48
N GLU A 53 -10.30 3.96 0.57
CA GLU A 53 -11.55 4.24 1.25
C GLU A 53 -12.72 3.42 0.66
N ASP A 54 -12.86 3.39 -0.66
CA ASP A 54 -13.88 2.60 -1.34
C ASP A 54 -13.74 1.10 -1.07
N TRP A 55 -12.50 0.60 -1.09
CA TRP A 55 -12.23 -0.80 -0.79
C TRP A 55 -12.70 -1.15 0.63
N TYR A 56 -12.27 -0.40 1.63
CA TYR A 56 -12.62 -0.69 3.02
C TYR A 56 -14.11 -0.46 3.32
N ARG A 57 -14.74 0.54 2.70
CA ARG A 57 -16.21 0.69 2.76
C ARG A 57 -16.96 -0.51 2.20
N SER A 58 -16.43 -1.15 1.14
CA SER A 58 -17.04 -2.37 0.58
C SER A 58 -17.03 -3.55 1.56
N LEU A 59 -16.12 -3.56 2.52
CA LEU A 59 -16.04 -4.53 3.62
C LEU A 59 -16.93 -4.16 4.83
N GLY A 60 -17.64 -3.04 4.76
CA GLY A 60 -18.44 -2.53 5.88
C GLY A 60 -17.65 -1.80 6.96
N VAL A 61 -16.40 -1.47 6.68
CA VAL A 61 -15.50 -0.70 7.55
C VAL A 61 -15.81 0.79 7.44
N ASN A 62 -15.55 1.55 8.49
CA ASN A 62 -15.49 3.01 8.51
C ASN A 62 -14.03 3.45 8.26
N PRO A 63 -13.60 3.73 7.03
CA PRO A 63 -12.23 4.12 6.75
C PRO A 63 -11.98 5.58 7.18
N GLU A 64 -10.90 5.80 7.91
CA GLU A 64 -10.41 7.11 8.32
C GLU A 64 -9.08 7.42 7.62
N SER A 65 -9.06 8.44 6.79
CA SER A 65 -7.86 8.89 6.07
C SER A 65 -6.96 9.72 7.00
N ILE A 66 -6.04 9.04 7.69
CA ILE A 66 -5.14 9.66 8.68
C ILE A 66 -3.70 9.62 8.15
N SER A 67 -3.01 10.77 8.23
CA SER A 67 -1.59 10.87 7.86
C SER A 67 -0.70 10.05 8.80
N LEU A 68 0.42 9.53 8.28
CA LEU A 68 1.26 8.58 9.02
C LEU A 68 1.71 9.08 10.41
N PRO A 69 2.10 10.36 10.61
CA PRO A 69 2.52 10.85 11.92
C PRO A 69 1.44 10.78 13.00
N ASP A 70 0.16 10.80 12.62
CA ASP A 70 -0.97 10.86 13.55
C ASP A 70 -1.56 9.47 13.89
N VAL A 71 -1.09 8.42 13.20
CA VAL A 71 -1.67 7.07 13.31
C VAL A 71 -1.45 6.46 14.70
N TYR A 72 -0.22 6.54 15.22
CA TYR A 72 0.09 5.96 16.54
C TYR A 72 -0.81 6.53 17.64
N GLN A 73 -0.93 7.87 17.69
CA GLN A 73 -1.77 8.54 18.67
C GLN A 73 -3.25 8.18 18.51
N SER A 74 -3.73 8.08 17.28
CA SER A 74 -5.13 7.70 16.99
C SER A 74 -5.45 6.27 17.44
N ALA A 75 -4.52 5.33 17.23
CA ALA A 75 -4.66 3.97 17.72
C ALA A 75 -4.56 3.89 19.24
N GLN A 76 -3.61 4.60 19.86
CA GLN A 76 -3.41 4.62 21.29
C GLN A 76 -4.63 5.16 22.05
N THR A 77 -5.29 6.18 21.51
CA THR A 77 -6.48 6.79 22.12
C THR A 77 -7.79 6.08 21.78
N GLY A 78 -7.75 5.05 20.92
CA GLY A 78 -8.93 4.29 20.50
C GLY A 78 -9.83 5.02 19.51
N VAL A 79 -9.30 6.03 18.80
CA VAL A 79 -10.01 6.69 17.69
C VAL A 79 -10.16 5.72 16.51
N ILE A 80 -9.19 4.81 16.35
CA ILE A 80 -9.22 3.73 15.36
C ILE A 80 -9.08 2.37 16.04
N ASP A 81 -9.74 1.36 15.47
CA ASP A 81 -9.70 -0.03 15.92
C ASP A 81 -8.55 -0.82 15.27
N GLY A 82 -8.02 -0.28 14.18
CA GLY A 82 -6.93 -0.89 13.43
C GLY A 82 -6.46 -0.02 12.27
N MET A 83 -5.56 -0.58 11.47
CA MET A 83 -4.95 0.10 10.33
C MET A 83 -4.51 -0.87 9.25
N GLU A 84 -4.33 -0.39 8.03
CA GLU A 84 -3.59 -1.09 7.00
C GLU A 84 -2.18 -0.50 6.88
N MET A 85 -1.16 -1.37 6.89
CA MET A 85 0.24 -0.94 6.88
C MET A 85 1.15 -2.05 6.33
N ASP A 86 2.32 -1.68 5.82
CA ASP A 86 3.40 -2.63 5.59
C ASP A 86 4.18 -2.90 6.88
N LEU A 87 4.87 -4.05 6.92
CA LEU A 87 5.54 -4.51 8.14
C LEU A 87 6.70 -3.59 8.57
N ASP A 88 7.41 -3.00 7.61
CA ASP A 88 8.49 -2.06 7.90
C ASP A 88 7.99 -0.79 8.59
N ALA A 89 6.92 -0.21 8.07
CA ALA A 89 6.30 0.97 8.70
C ALA A 89 5.74 0.63 10.09
N ALA A 90 5.23 -0.59 10.29
CA ALA A 90 4.79 -1.05 11.60
C ALA A 90 5.94 -1.10 12.62
N ILE A 91 7.11 -1.57 12.19
CA ILE A 91 8.32 -1.63 13.01
C ILE A 91 8.85 -0.23 13.32
N THR A 92 9.00 0.60 12.29
CA THR A 92 9.63 1.92 12.41
C THR A 92 8.76 2.93 13.16
N SER A 93 7.43 2.73 13.14
CA SER A 93 6.46 3.56 13.87
C SER A 93 5.95 2.92 15.17
N ASN A 94 6.51 1.77 15.59
CA ASN A 94 6.14 1.02 16.79
C ASN A 94 4.65 0.69 16.88
N PHE A 95 3.98 0.39 15.77
CA PHE A 95 2.55 0.10 15.78
C PHE A 95 2.19 -1.19 16.53
N ASN A 96 3.16 -2.10 16.71
CA ASN A 96 3.00 -3.26 17.58
C ASN A 96 2.64 -2.91 19.04
N GLU A 97 2.93 -1.69 19.52
CA GLU A 97 2.57 -1.25 20.87
C GLU A 97 1.08 -0.88 20.99
N VAL A 98 0.41 -0.57 19.88
CA VAL A 98 -0.98 -0.08 19.83
C VAL A 98 -1.92 -1.02 19.07
N THR A 99 -1.37 -2.07 18.41
CA THR A 99 -2.12 -3.16 17.76
C THR A 99 -1.47 -4.49 18.13
N GLY A 100 -2.26 -5.46 18.60
CA GLY A 100 -1.72 -6.76 19.04
C GLY A 100 -1.70 -7.82 17.94
N TYR A 101 -2.43 -7.61 16.85
CA TYR A 101 -2.72 -8.64 15.84
C TYR A 101 -2.44 -8.13 14.43
N GLY A 102 -1.74 -8.93 13.63
CA GLY A 102 -1.43 -8.62 12.23
C GLY A 102 -1.92 -9.72 11.28
N ALA A 103 -3.02 -9.46 10.57
CA ALA A 103 -3.54 -10.35 9.53
C ALA A 103 -2.74 -10.17 8.25
N LEU A 104 -1.96 -11.19 7.87
CA LEU A 104 -1.13 -11.23 6.66
C LEU A 104 -2.01 -11.43 5.41
N THR A 105 -2.83 -10.46 5.12
CA THR A 105 -3.76 -10.50 3.99
C THR A 105 -3.08 -10.40 2.64
N ASN A 106 -1.92 -9.78 2.56
CA ASN A 106 -1.17 -9.53 1.31
C ASN A 106 -2.07 -9.05 0.16
N HIS A 107 -3.15 -8.32 0.51
CA HIS A 107 -4.21 -7.92 -0.41
C HIS A 107 -3.75 -6.85 -1.41
N MET A 108 -2.63 -6.20 -1.14
CA MET A 108 -2.06 -5.18 -2.00
C MET A 108 -0.54 -5.12 -1.87
N VAL A 109 0.13 -5.02 -3.00
CA VAL A 109 1.53 -4.56 -3.06
C VAL A 109 1.53 -3.05 -2.94
N TRP A 110 2.34 -2.49 -2.05
CA TRP A 110 2.53 -1.05 -1.95
C TRP A 110 3.67 -0.62 -2.86
N PRO A 111 3.36 0.00 -4.02
CA PRO A 111 4.39 0.52 -4.90
C PRO A 111 4.80 1.92 -4.43
N ALA A 112 6.09 2.20 -4.46
CA ALA A 112 6.59 3.56 -4.44
C ALA A 112 7.03 3.96 -5.84
N VAL A 113 6.90 5.24 -6.15
CA VAL A 113 7.25 5.81 -7.47
C VAL A 113 8.29 6.90 -7.25
N MET A 114 9.41 6.81 -7.95
CA MET A 114 10.40 7.89 -7.99
C MET A 114 9.96 8.93 -9.00
N ILE A 115 9.83 10.18 -8.53
CA ILE A 115 9.38 11.31 -9.33
C ILE A 115 10.36 12.48 -9.26
N ILE A 116 10.45 13.24 -10.34
CA ILE A 116 11.15 14.51 -10.41
C ILE A 116 10.24 15.57 -11.04
N ASN A 117 10.45 16.85 -10.74
CA ASN A 117 9.77 17.91 -11.45
C ASN A 117 10.09 17.86 -12.94
N LYS A 118 9.06 17.73 -13.79
CA LYS A 118 9.23 17.49 -15.23
C LYS A 118 10.04 18.60 -15.90
N LYS A 119 9.68 19.88 -15.63
CA LYS A 119 10.40 20.99 -16.22
C LYS A 119 11.87 21.01 -15.82
N ARG A 120 12.18 20.76 -14.57
CA ARG A 120 13.58 20.69 -14.11
C ARG A 120 14.35 19.57 -14.77
N PHE A 121 13.71 18.43 -15.01
CA PHE A 121 14.33 17.32 -15.72
C PHE A 121 14.59 17.67 -17.18
N GLU A 122 13.62 18.28 -17.86
CA GLU A 122 13.73 18.71 -19.27
C GLU A 122 14.75 19.84 -19.47
N ASP A 123 14.99 20.68 -18.47
CA ASP A 123 15.99 21.75 -18.50
C ASP A 123 17.45 21.24 -18.30
N MET A 124 17.65 19.94 -17.97
CA MET A 124 18.97 19.32 -17.82
C MET A 124 19.57 18.94 -19.18
N SER A 125 20.89 18.75 -19.23
CA SER A 125 21.54 18.19 -20.41
C SER A 125 21.07 16.75 -20.67
N GLU A 126 21.12 16.30 -21.93
CA GLU A 126 20.76 14.92 -22.28
C GLU A 126 21.60 13.90 -21.52
N ASP A 127 22.88 14.20 -21.28
CA ASP A 127 23.79 13.35 -20.50
C ASP A 127 23.33 13.25 -19.04
N ASP A 128 22.94 14.37 -18.39
CA ASP A 128 22.43 14.37 -17.02
C ASP A 128 21.09 13.64 -16.91
N GLN A 129 20.17 13.85 -17.85
CA GLN A 129 18.90 13.12 -17.91
C GLN A 129 19.15 11.61 -17.97
N LYS A 130 20.05 11.17 -18.82
CA LYS A 130 20.42 9.75 -18.95
C LYS A 130 21.03 9.19 -17.66
N ILE A 131 21.95 9.92 -17.04
CA ILE A 131 22.56 9.52 -15.75
C ILE A 131 21.48 9.33 -14.68
N ILE A 132 20.53 10.27 -14.60
CA ILE A 132 19.42 10.17 -13.62
C ILE A 132 18.55 8.95 -13.93
N GLU A 133 18.12 8.74 -15.19
CA GLU A 133 17.29 7.59 -15.55
C GLU A 133 17.98 6.26 -15.25
N GLU A 134 19.25 6.10 -15.61
CA GLU A 134 20.02 4.89 -15.34
C GLU A 134 20.24 4.68 -13.83
N SER A 135 20.53 5.74 -13.07
CA SER A 135 20.70 5.67 -11.61
C SER A 135 19.39 5.28 -10.92
N MET A 136 18.25 5.83 -11.37
CA MET A 136 16.94 5.51 -10.81
C MET A 136 16.54 4.06 -11.10
N ALA A 137 16.84 3.54 -12.29
CA ALA A 137 16.57 2.14 -12.62
C ALA A 137 17.35 1.18 -11.71
N VAL A 138 18.65 1.44 -11.50
CA VAL A 138 19.48 0.66 -10.56
C VAL A 138 18.96 0.76 -9.12
N ALA A 139 18.61 1.97 -8.68
CA ALA A 139 18.09 2.19 -7.34
C ALA A 139 16.74 1.49 -7.10
N SER A 140 15.84 1.49 -8.09
CA SER A 140 14.54 0.79 -8.03
C SER A 140 14.71 -0.71 -7.91
N GLU A 141 15.57 -1.30 -8.73
CA GLU A 141 15.88 -2.73 -8.69
C GLU A 141 16.46 -3.12 -7.33
N TYR A 142 17.48 -2.39 -6.87
CA TYR A 142 18.11 -2.63 -5.58
C TYR A 142 17.10 -2.51 -4.42
N ALA A 143 16.30 -1.44 -4.39
CA ALA A 143 15.29 -1.23 -3.35
C ALA A 143 14.25 -2.36 -3.33
N THR A 144 13.79 -2.79 -4.51
CA THR A 144 12.84 -3.91 -4.64
C THR A 144 13.43 -5.22 -4.09
N MET A 145 14.67 -5.54 -4.48
CA MET A 145 15.35 -6.75 -4.01
C MET A 145 15.58 -6.73 -2.50
N GLN A 146 16.07 -5.61 -1.96
CA GLN A 146 16.32 -5.46 -0.53
C GLN A 146 15.02 -5.60 0.26
N ARG A 147 13.96 -4.90 -0.14
CA ARG A 147 12.68 -4.93 0.57
C ARG A 147 12.04 -6.32 0.55
N ALA A 148 12.06 -6.99 -0.60
CA ALA A 148 11.53 -8.34 -0.72
C ALA A 148 12.30 -9.37 0.12
N SER A 149 13.63 -9.22 0.24
CA SER A 149 14.46 -10.11 1.06
C SER A 149 14.29 -9.92 2.57
N GLN A 150 13.77 -8.79 3.01
CA GLN A 150 13.63 -8.43 4.42
C GLN A 150 12.26 -8.80 5.03
N GLU A 151 11.26 -9.20 4.24
CA GLU A 151 9.89 -9.44 4.74
C GLU A 151 9.84 -10.48 5.86
N GLU A 152 10.59 -11.57 5.78
CA GLU A 152 10.63 -12.58 6.84
C GLU A 152 11.32 -12.07 8.13
N GLU A 153 12.33 -11.23 8.00
CA GLU A 153 12.97 -10.55 9.13
C GLU A 153 12.00 -9.58 9.82
N PHE A 154 11.20 -8.86 9.04
CA PHE A 154 10.18 -7.95 9.58
C PHE A 154 9.08 -8.70 10.34
N LYS A 155 8.59 -9.81 9.81
CA LYS A 155 7.63 -10.68 10.52
C LYS A 155 8.19 -11.11 11.86
N LYS A 156 9.39 -11.70 11.84
CA LYS A 156 10.06 -12.14 13.07
C LYS A 156 10.24 -10.99 14.07
N THR A 157 10.62 -9.80 13.61
CA THR A 157 10.81 -8.64 14.48
C THR A 157 9.51 -8.22 15.17
N LEU A 158 8.38 -8.23 14.45
CA LEU A 158 7.07 -7.90 15.03
C LEU A 158 6.61 -8.97 16.04
N GLU A 159 6.82 -10.26 15.71
CA GLU A 159 6.53 -11.36 16.63
C GLU A 159 7.38 -11.28 17.90
N ASP A 160 8.69 -11.02 17.78
CA ASP A 160 9.61 -10.82 18.92
C ASP A 160 9.19 -9.60 19.79
N ARG A 161 8.47 -8.63 19.20
CA ARG A 161 7.89 -7.47 19.90
C ARG A 161 6.47 -7.73 20.44
N GLY A 162 5.97 -8.95 20.31
CA GLY A 162 4.70 -9.39 20.90
C GLY A 162 3.46 -9.25 20.02
N MET A 163 3.60 -8.93 18.70
CA MET A 163 2.48 -8.95 17.76
C MET A 163 2.20 -10.39 17.32
N GLU A 164 0.94 -10.83 17.39
CA GLU A 164 0.52 -12.10 16.80
C GLU A 164 0.27 -11.92 15.29
N LEU A 165 1.17 -12.45 14.45
CA LEU A 165 0.97 -12.50 13.01
C LEU A 165 0.25 -13.77 12.62
N TYR A 166 -0.75 -13.66 11.76
CA TYR A 166 -1.53 -14.81 11.30
C TYR A 166 -2.02 -14.62 9.86
N GLU A 167 -2.29 -15.74 9.20
CA GLU A 167 -2.87 -15.74 7.87
C GLU A 167 -4.40 -15.70 7.94
N ILE A 168 -5.02 -15.02 6.98
CA ILE A 168 -6.46 -14.98 6.79
C ILE A 168 -6.80 -15.57 5.42
N ASP A 169 -7.93 -16.28 5.32
CA ASP A 169 -8.37 -16.80 4.03
C ASP A 169 -8.77 -15.66 3.08
N THR A 170 -7.87 -15.33 2.16
CA THR A 170 -8.08 -14.28 1.16
C THR A 170 -9.24 -14.59 0.19
N ALA A 171 -9.71 -15.82 0.10
CA ALA A 171 -10.87 -16.18 -0.70
C ALA A 171 -12.16 -15.53 -0.19
N LEU A 172 -12.22 -15.21 1.09
CA LEU A 172 -13.36 -14.52 1.71
C LEU A 172 -13.55 -13.09 1.17
N PHE A 173 -12.49 -12.47 0.64
CA PHE A 173 -12.56 -11.13 0.06
C PHE A 173 -12.97 -11.10 -1.42
N LYS A 174 -13.02 -12.25 -2.11
CA LYS A 174 -13.34 -12.32 -3.56
C LYS A 174 -14.66 -11.66 -3.97
N PRO A 175 -15.77 -11.78 -3.21
CA PRO A 175 -17.01 -11.08 -3.57
C PRO A 175 -16.84 -9.56 -3.64
N HIS A 176 -16.18 -8.98 -2.63
CA HIS A 176 -15.89 -7.56 -2.53
C HIS A 176 -14.96 -7.08 -3.65
N MET A 177 -13.93 -7.88 -3.99
CA MET A 177 -13.01 -7.59 -5.09
C MET A 177 -13.75 -7.47 -6.43
N LYS A 178 -14.74 -8.32 -6.71
CA LYS A 178 -15.49 -8.28 -7.97
C LYS A 178 -16.30 -6.99 -8.11
N GLU A 179 -16.93 -6.53 -7.04
CA GLU A 179 -17.70 -5.28 -7.05
C GLU A 179 -16.76 -4.07 -7.18
N PHE A 180 -15.66 -4.06 -6.46
CA PHE A 180 -14.63 -3.05 -6.56
C PHE A 180 -14.07 -2.95 -7.98
N ASP A 181 -13.67 -4.08 -8.57
CA ASP A 181 -13.12 -4.14 -9.93
C ASP A 181 -14.14 -3.63 -10.97
N LYS A 182 -15.44 -3.97 -10.81
CA LYS A 182 -16.48 -3.49 -11.71
C LYS A 182 -16.55 -1.96 -11.69
N LYS A 183 -16.60 -1.35 -10.50
CA LYS A 183 -16.62 0.10 -10.33
C LYS A 183 -15.43 0.77 -11.01
N TYR A 184 -14.23 0.29 -10.72
CA TYR A 184 -12.99 0.91 -11.18
C TYR A 184 -12.71 0.71 -12.67
N LYS A 185 -13.17 -0.39 -13.28
CA LYS A 185 -13.14 -0.59 -14.73
C LYS A 185 -13.95 0.45 -15.52
N GLU A 186 -15.01 0.98 -14.91
CA GLU A 186 -15.87 1.98 -15.53
C GLU A 186 -15.30 3.40 -15.43
N MET A 187 -14.32 3.63 -14.53
CA MET A 187 -13.78 4.96 -14.26
C MET A 187 -12.72 5.40 -15.28
N ASP A 188 -11.85 4.48 -15.70
CA ASP A 188 -10.72 4.81 -16.57
C ASP A 188 -10.31 3.61 -17.44
N PRO A 189 -10.07 3.81 -18.75
CA PRO A 189 -9.66 2.74 -19.67
C PRO A 189 -8.34 2.07 -19.28
N LEU A 190 -7.38 2.80 -18.68
CA LEU A 190 -6.09 2.26 -18.27
C LEU A 190 -6.24 1.36 -17.03
N ILE A 191 -7.11 1.75 -16.09
CA ILE A 191 -7.48 0.90 -14.95
C ILE A 191 -8.15 -0.38 -15.44
N LYS A 192 -9.08 -0.27 -16.40
CA LYS A 192 -9.71 -1.43 -17.03
C LYS A 192 -8.67 -2.38 -17.64
N GLU A 193 -7.76 -1.84 -18.47
CA GLU A 193 -6.67 -2.62 -19.10
C GLU A 193 -5.81 -3.32 -18.02
N PHE A 194 -5.50 -2.62 -16.92
CA PHE A 194 -4.73 -3.18 -15.81
C PHE A 194 -5.45 -4.36 -15.15
N ILE A 195 -6.72 -4.19 -14.76
CA ILE A 195 -7.51 -5.22 -14.10
C ILE A 195 -7.66 -6.45 -15.00
N GLU A 196 -7.99 -6.26 -16.29
CA GLU A 196 -8.16 -7.36 -17.24
C GLU A 196 -6.85 -8.11 -17.57
N THR A 197 -5.72 -7.46 -17.41
CA THR A 197 -4.40 -8.07 -17.63
C THR A 197 -3.96 -8.91 -16.42
N PHE A 198 -4.15 -8.41 -15.20
CA PHE A 198 -3.51 -8.95 -14.00
C PHE A 198 -4.46 -9.65 -13.02
N ARG A 199 -5.77 -9.40 -13.07
CA ARG A 199 -6.76 -10.05 -12.22
C ARG A 199 -7.60 -11.05 -13.02
N LYS A 200 -7.08 -12.25 -13.18
CA LYS A 200 -7.77 -13.37 -13.87
C LYS A 200 -8.43 -14.32 -12.90
#